data_205df15776e18398dad8437b0e98c14c
#
_entry.id   205df15776e18398dad8437b0e98c14c
#
_cell.length_a   1.000
_cell.length_b   1.000
_cell.length_c   1.000
_cell.angle_alpha   90.00
_cell.angle_beta   90.00
_cell.angle_gamma   90.00
#
_symmetry.space_group_name_H-M   'P 1'
#
loop_
_entity.id
_entity.type
_entity.pdbx_description
1 polymer ?
#
loop_
_entity_poly.entity_id
_entity_poly.type
_entity_poly.pdbx_seq_one_letter_code
_entity_poly.pdbx_strand_id
1 'polypeptide(L)'
;MHYRNGREAKNGDKVIQMDFSTGKITAVGVLFDAKPGNDYCNGNIAPVQNTVTGACMCDCLHVDDLAVMLAEKGLDKRPEGK
;
A
#
# COMPACT_ATOMS: atom_id res chain seq x y z
N MET A 1 -6.89 7.29 10.41
CA MET A 1 -6.56 6.93 9.00
C MET A 1 -6.01 5.51 8.95
N HIS A 2 -6.60 4.67 8.13
CA HIS A 2 -6.28 3.25 8.12
C HIS A 2 -6.16 2.74 6.68
N TYR A 3 -5.29 1.76 6.51
CA TYR A 3 -5.24 0.97 5.28
C TYR A 3 -6.50 0.11 5.13
N ARG A 4 -6.66 -0.52 3.97
CA ARG A 4 -7.83 -1.32 3.66
C ARG A 4 -8.09 -2.46 4.65
N ASN A 5 -7.02 -3.05 5.21
CA ASN A 5 -7.15 -4.15 6.18
C ASN A 5 -7.29 -3.69 7.63
N GLY A 6 -7.44 -2.38 7.86
CA GLY A 6 -7.61 -1.81 9.19
C GLY A 6 -6.34 -1.40 9.92
N ARG A 7 -5.17 -1.69 9.36
CA ARG A 7 -3.90 -1.24 9.96
C ARG A 7 -3.81 0.28 9.92
N GLU A 8 -3.35 0.90 11.01
CA GLU A 8 -3.16 2.34 11.06
C GLU A 8 -2.09 2.81 10.07
N ALA A 9 -2.41 3.84 9.32
CA ALA A 9 -1.49 4.43 8.34
C ALA A 9 -0.66 5.53 8.99
N LYS A 10 0.64 5.53 8.74
CA LYS A 10 1.59 6.52 9.26
C LYS A 10 2.49 7.00 8.14
N ASN A 11 2.82 8.29 8.17
CA ASN A 11 3.79 8.85 7.24
C ASN A 11 5.13 8.12 7.38
N GLY A 12 5.75 7.80 6.24
CA GLY A 12 6.97 7.02 6.18
C GLY A 12 6.74 5.53 5.91
N ASP A 13 5.50 5.06 5.96
CA ASP A 13 5.19 3.68 5.63
C ASP A 13 5.45 3.39 4.16
N LYS A 14 5.98 2.20 3.88
CA LYS A 14 6.05 1.68 2.52
C LYS A 14 4.69 1.11 2.15
N VAL A 15 4.12 1.55 1.04
CA VAL A 15 2.74 1.22 0.68
C VAL A 15 2.60 0.83 -0.77
N ILE A 16 1.55 0.10 -1.04
CA ILE A 16 1.08 -0.13 -2.41
C ILE A 16 -0.35 0.41 -2.53
N GLN A 17 -0.67 0.94 -3.69
CA GLN A 17 -2.03 1.30 -4.04
C GLN A 17 -2.54 0.34 -5.10
N MET A 18 -3.75 -0.15 -4.91
CA MET A 18 -4.40 -1.05 -5.87
C MET A 18 -5.72 -0.47 -6.31
N ASP A 19 -6.06 -0.71 -7.56
CA ASP A 19 -7.42 -0.56 -8.04
C ASP A 19 -8.13 -1.89 -7.79
N PHE A 20 -8.99 -1.93 -6.78
CA PHE A 20 -9.64 -3.16 -6.37
C PHE A 20 -10.74 -3.61 -7.34
N SER A 21 -11.17 -2.74 -8.25
CA SER A 21 -12.11 -3.14 -9.30
C SER A 21 -11.42 -3.93 -10.42
N THR A 22 -10.14 -3.66 -10.67
CA THR A 22 -9.37 -4.33 -11.74
C THR A 22 -8.29 -5.26 -11.20
N GLY A 23 -7.94 -5.15 -9.91
CA GLY A 23 -6.87 -5.91 -9.31
C GLY A 23 -5.47 -5.43 -9.66
N LYS A 24 -5.35 -4.27 -10.29
CA LYS A 24 -4.05 -3.74 -10.71
C LYS A 24 -3.42 -2.90 -9.63
N ILE A 25 -2.09 -3.04 -9.49
CA ILE A 25 -1.29 -2.15 -8.64
C ILE A 25 -1.05 -0.87 -9.41
N THR A 26 -1.44 0.27 -8.82
CA THR A 26 -1.35 1.57 -9.47
C THR A 26 -0.19 2.42 -8.95
N ALA A 27 0.31 2.13 -7.75
CA ALA A 27 1.45 2.83 -7.20
C ALA A 27 2.12 1.99 -6.12
N VAL A 28 3.43 2.18 -5.99
CA VAL A 28 4.25 1.60 -4.91
C VAL A 28 5.20 2.70 -4.43
N GLY A 29 5.26 2.94 -3.14
CA GLY A 29 6.14 3.98 -2.65
C GLY A 29 6.03 4.20 -1.16
N VAL A 30 6.36 5.43 -0.74
CA VAL A 30 6.37 5.83 0.67
C VAL A 30 5.26 6.86 0.90
N LEU A 31 4.45 6.62 1.94
CA LEU A 31 3.39 7.54 2.33
C LEU A 31 3.98 8.81 2.92
N PHE A 32 3.49 9.97 2.46
CA PHE A 32 3.85 11.26 3.03
C PHE A 32 2.65 12.21 3.00
N ASP A 33 2.71 13.26 3.80
CA ASP A 33 1.63 14.27 3.93
C ASP A 33 0.26 13.67 4.23
N ALA A 34 0.21 12.51 4.84
CA ALA A 34 -1.04 11.98 5.35
C ALA A 34 -1.49 12.81 6.54
N LYS A 35 -2.74 13.24 6.53
CA LYS A 35 -3.31 14.11 7.58
C LYS A 35 -4.49 13.39 8.23
N PRO A 36 -4.26 12.70 9.34
CA PRO A 36 -5.36 12.04 10.07
C PRO A 36 -6.27 13.06 10.72
N GLY A 37 -7.49 12.65 11.03
CA GLY A 37 -8.43 13.46 11.80
C GLY A 37 -9.47 14.21 10.98
N ASN A 38 -9.52 13.99 9.66
CA ASN A 38 -10.61 14.48 8.82
C ASN A 38 -11.44 13.30 8.30
N ASP A 39 -12.47 13.61 7.52
CA ASP A 39 -13.36 12.56 6.98
C ASP A 39 -12.74 11.80 5.79
N TYR A 40 -11.52 12.12 5.42
CA TYR A 40 -10.85 11.54 4.27
C TYR A 40 -9.60 10.78 4.70
N CYS A 41 -9.38 9.63 4.08
CA CYS A 41 -8.21 8.77 4.32
C CYS A 41 -7.14 9.04 3.26
N ASN A 42 -6.78 10.29 3.06
CA ASN A 42 -5.91 10.68 1.97
C ASN A 42 -4.49 10.99 2.42
N GLY A 43 -3.54 10.60 1.61
CA GLY A 43 -2.15 10.94 1.73
C GLY A 43 -1.52 10.94 0.35
N ASN A 44 -0.24 11.18 0.30
CA ASN A 44 0.53 11.16 -0.93
C ASN A 44 1.50 10.00 -0.91
N ILE A 45 1.76 9.42 -2.07
CA ILE A 45 2.74 8.36 -2.22
C ILE A 45 3.88 8.87 -3.08
N ALA A 46 5.10 8.83 -2.54
CA ALA A 46 6.31 9.14 -3.28
C ALA A 46 6.85 7.84 -3.88
N PRO A 47 6.57 7.55 -5.13
CA PRO A 47 6.90 6.27 -5.72
C PRO A 47 8.29 6.25 -6.31
N VAL A 48 8.64 5.09 -6.83
CA VAL A 48 9.87 4.94 -7.60
C VAL A 48 9.82 5.78 -8.90
N GLN A 49 8.64 6.01 -9.43
CA GLN A 49 8.47 6.72 -10.71
C GLN A 49 7.65 8.00 -10.61
N ASN A 50 6.41 7.94 -10.19
CA ASN A 50 5.50 9.09 -10.20
C ASN A 50 4.84 9.27 -8.85
N THR A 51 4.76 10.52 -8.39
CA THR A 51 4.04 10.85 -7.16
C THR A 51 2.54 10.74 -7.39
N VAL A 52 1.86 10.06 -6.47
CA VAL A 52 0.40 10.02 -6.44
C VAL A 52 -0.05 10.93 -5.31
N THR A 53 -0.82 11.97 -5.65
CA THR A 53 -1.35 12.91 -4.67
C THR A 53 -2.81 12.61 -4.40
N GLY A 54 -3.24 12.78 -3.15
CA GLY A 54 -4.62 12.56 -2.78
C GLY A 54 -5.07 11.10 -2.80
N ALA A 55 -4.15 10.15 -2.68
CA ALA A 55 -4.51 8.74 -2.64
C ALA A 55 -5.34 8.43 -1.40
N CYS A 56 -6.42 7.67 -1.58
CA CYS A 56 -7.23 7.20 -0.48
C CYS A 56 -6.56 5.99 0.17
N MET A 57 -6.30 6.06 1.47
CA MET A 57 -5.63 4.96 2.17
C MET A 57 -6.49 3.69 2.23
N CYS A 58 -7.80 3.83 2.05
CA CYS A 58 -8.66 2.65 1.92
C CYS A 58 -8.38 1.82 0.66
N ASP A 59 -7.66 2.38 -0.31
CA ASP A 59 -7.21 1.69 -1.53
C ASP A 59 -5.77 1.20 -1.41
N CYS A 60 -5.18 1.28 -0.22
CA CYS A 60 -3.75 1.01 -0.03
C CYS A 60 -3.52 -0.10 0.98
N LEU A 61 -2.37 -0.73 0.87
CA LEU A 61 -1.88 -1.70 1.83
C LEU A 61 -0.44 -1.35 2.23
N HIS A 62 -0.10 -1.65 3.47
CA HIS A 62 1.28 -1.59 3.93
C HIS A 62 2.07 -2.74 3.30
N VAL A 63 3.31 -2.47 2.93
CA VAL A 63 4.17 -3.47 2.27
C VAL A 63 4.40 -4.71 3.15
N ASP A 64 4.51 -4.53 4.47
CA ASP A 64 4.69 -5.67 5.38
C ASP A 64 3.49 -6.62 5.33
N ASP A 65 2.28 -6.09 5.17
CA ASP A 65 1.08 -6.91 5.05
C ASP A 65 1.04 -7.64 3.71
N LEU A 66 1.56 -7.02 2.67
CA LEU A 66 1.72 -7.68 1.38
C LEU A 66 2.67 -8.89 1.49
N ALA A 67 3.77 -8.73 2.23
CA ALA A 67 4.73 -9.83 2.43
C ALA A 67 4.06 -11.04 3.10
N VAL A 68 3.20 -10.80 4.09
CA VAL A 68 2.43 -11.87 4.74
C VAL A 68 1.50 -12.56 3.72
N MET A 69 0.81 -11.80 2.91
CA MET A 69 -0.08 -12.34 1.88
C MET A 69 0.68 -13.18 0.85
N LEU A 70 1.86 -12.73 0.44
CA LEU A 70 2.71 -13.49 -0.48
C LEU A 70 3.15 -14.82 0.15
N ALA A 71 3.52 -14.79 1.42
CA ALA A 71 3.92 -16.00 2.14
C ALA A 71 2.76 -17.01 2.24
N GLU A 72 1.56 -16.53 2.52
CA GLU A 72 0.37 -17.38 2.59
C GLU A 72 0.08 -18.09 1.27
N LYS A 73 0.42 -17.46 0.16
CA LYS A 73 0.22 -18.02 -1.19
C LYS A 73 1.44 -18.79 -1.68
N GLY A 74 2.50 -18.88 -0.89
CA GLY A 74 3.73 -19.56 -1.27
C GLY A 74 4.57 -18.83 -2.30
N LEU A 75 4.28 -17.55 -2.56
CA LEU A 75 4.97 -16.78 -3.58
C LEU A 75 6.29 -16.17 -3.10
N ASP A 76 6.59 -16.29 -1.81
CA ASP A 76 7.84 -15.83 -1.21
C ASP A 76 8.98 -16.84 -1.32
N LYS A 77 8.70 -18.03 -1.83
CA LYS A 77 9.67 -19.13 -1.90
C LYS A 77 10.32 -19.17 -3.26
N ARG A 78 11.62 -19.52 -3.27
CA ARG A 78 12.31 -19.78 -4.52
C ARG A 78 11.70 -21.00 -5.20
N PRO A 79 11.59 -20.98 -6.53
CA PRO A 79 11.25 -22.19 -7.27
C PRO A 79 12.30 -23.27 -7.00
N GLU A 80 11.86 -24.50 -6.94
CA GLU A 80 12.75 -25.64 -6.76
C GLU A 80 13.71 -25.75 -7.94
N GLY A 81 14.99 -25.97 -7.67
CA GLY A 81 16.02 -26.06 -8.71
C GLY A 81 16.59 -24.73 -9.19
N LYS A 82 16.27 -23.62 -8.53
CA LYS A 82 16.78 -22.28 -8.90
C LYS A 82 17.76 -21.72 -7.89
#